data_a1c12897441e868472886c6794c5b354
#
_entry.id   a1c12897441e868472886c6794c5b354
#
_cell.length_a   1.000
_cell.length_b   1.000
_cell.length_c   1.000
_cell.angle_alpha   90.00
_cell.angle_beta   90.00
_cell.angle_gamma   90.00
#
_symmetry.space_group_name_H-M   'P 1'
#
loop_
_entity.id
_entity.type
_entity.pdbx_description
1 polymer ?
#
loop_
_entity_poly.entity_id
_entity_poly.type
_entity_poly.pdbx_seq_one_letter_code
_entity_poly.pdbx_strand_id
1 'polypeptide(L)'
;MARLMFLGAGGFGTALAVMAHRYGHQVTLWSYDPQQVEEIRQNKENAYLLPGVPVPEEIDVTNSLDALGEADLVFIATPSSAVREVAAKIRGKMRPDAVVV
;
A
#
# COMPACT_ATOMS: atom_id res chain seq x y z
N MET A 1 0.34 7.40 16.42
CA MET A 1 0.41 7.25 14.95
C MET A 1 1.27 6.06 14.59
N ALA A 2 0.80 5.19 13.72
CA ALA A 2 1.56 4.06 13.24
C ALA A 2 1.98 4.27 11.77
N ARG A 3 3.02 3.58 11.36
CA ARG A 3 3.44 3.53 9.95
C ARG A 3 2.88 2.27 9.33
N LEU A 4 1.97 2.44 8.39
CA LEU A 4 1.24 1.35 7.75
C LEU A 4 1.64 1.23 6.29
N MET A 5 1.81 0.00 5.82
CA MET A 5 2.10 -0.26 4.42
C MET A 5 1.08 -1.25 3.88
N PHE A 6 0.44 -0.88 2.78
CA PHE A 6 -0.55 -1.71 2.11
C PHE A 6 0.06 -2.24 0.82
N LEU A 7 0.12 -3.55 0.70
CA LEU A 7 0.71 -4.23 -0.46
C LEU A 7 -0.40 -4.68 -1.40
N GLY A 8 -0.62 -3.88 -2.42
CA GLY A 8 -1.65 -4.12 -3.41
C GLY A 8 -2.57 -2.91 -3.53
N ALA A 9 -2.55 -2.28 -4.71
CA ALA A 9 -3.33 -1.09 -4.99
C ALA A 9 -4.62 -1.42 -5.75
N GLY A 10 -5.29 -2.49 -5.36
CA GLY A 10 -6.65 -2.78 -5.81
C GLY A 10 -7.64 -1.84 -5.14
N GLY A 11 -8.92 -2.00 -5.43
CA GLY A 11 -9.97 -1.17 -4.84
C GLY A 11 -9.97 -1.26 -3.31
N PHE A 12 -9.90 -2.47 -2.77
CA PHE A 12 -9.92 -2.69 -1.33
C PHE A 12 -8.68 -2.15 -0.65
N GLY A 13 -7.48 -2.43 -1.20
CA GLY A 13 -6.23 -1.94 -0.64
C GLY A 13 -6.14 -0.42 -0.64
N THR A 14 -6.58 0.21 -1.74
CA THR A 14 -6.62 1.68 -1.83
C THR A 14 -7.59 2.27 -0.83
N ALA A 15 -8.78 1.67 -0.67
CA ALA A 15 -9.78 2.14 0.28
C ALA A 15 -9.25 2.07 1.71
N LEU A 16 -8.59 0.97 2.09
CA LEU A 16 -7.99 0.83 3.41
C LEU A 16 -6.90 1.86 3.65
N ALA A 17 -6.06 2.11 2.64
CA ALA A 17 -4.98 3.10 2.75
C ALA A 17 -5.55 4.50 3.00
N VAL A 18 -6.57 4.89 2.25
CA VAL A 18 -7.21 6.20 2.43
C VAL A 18 -7.85 6.30 3.81
N MET A 19 -8.53 5.25 4.27
CA MET A 19 -9.15 5.22 5.58
C MET A 19 -8.09 5.37 6.69
N ALA A 20 -6.99 4.62 6.60
CA ALA A 20 -5.93 4.69 7.60
C ALA A 20 -5.31 6.09 7.66
N HIS A 21 -5.15 6.73 6.52
CA HIS A 21 -4.64 8.11 6.47
C HIS A 21 -5.59 9.08 7.19
N ARG A 22 -6.90 8.90 7.01
CA ARG A 22 -7.90 9.73 7.69
C ARG A 22 -7.85 9.60 9.20
N TYR A 23 -7.41 8.46 9.71
CA TYR A 23 -7.24 8.24 11.15
C TYR A 23 -5.87 8.69 11.67
N GLY A 24 -5.10 9.39 10.85
CA GLY A 24 -3.85 10.02 11.29
C GLY A 24 -2.61 9.16 11.19
N HIS A 25 -2.67 8.03 10.50
CA HIS A 25 -1.52 7.16 10.31
C HIS A 25 -0.68 7.60 9.11
N GLN A 26 0.60 7.27 9.15
CA GLN A 26 1.49 7.44 8.01
C GLN A 26 1.35 6.22 7.11
N VAL A 27 0.97 6.43 5.85
CA VAL A 27 0.55 5.35 4.97
C VAL A 27 1.41 5.30 3.71
N THR A 28 1.83 4.09 3.35
CA THR A 28 2.45 3.78 2.07
C THR A 28 1.56 2.77 1.35
N LEU A 29 1.26 3.04 0.10
CA LEU A 29 0.48 2.15 -0.77
C LEU A 29 1.40 1.63 -1.87
N TRP A 30 1.64 0.33 -1.86
CA TRP A 30 2.54 -0.31 -2.82
C TRP A 30 1.76 -1.02 -3.93
N SER A 31 2.24 -0.84 -5.17
CA SER A 31 1.78 -1.63 -6.30
C SER A 31 2.99 -2.22 -7.01
N TYR A 32 2.86 -3.44 -7.50
CA TYR A 32 3.90 -4.06 -8.30
C TYR A 32 4.02 -3.43 -9.70
N ASP A 33 3.00 -2.70 -10.12
CA ASP A 33 2.95 -2.09 -11.46
C ASP A 33 3.35 -0.62 -11.39
N PRO A 34 4.53 -0.25 -11.92
CA PRO A 34 4.97 1.15 -11.90
C PRO A 34 4.02 2.09 -12.64
N GLN A 35 3.33 1.59 -13.66
CA GLN A 35 2.38 2.41 -14.42
C GLN A 35 1.16 2.76 -13.56
N GLN A 36 0.66 1.81 -12.78
CA GLN A 36 -0.43 2.07 -11.85
C GLN A 36 -0.03 3.10 -10.80
N VAL A 37 1.19 2.99 -10.28
CA VAL A 37 1.72 3.97 -9.31
C VAL A 37 1.69 5.37 -9.90
N GLU A 38 2.19 5.51 -11.14
CA GLU A 38 2.23 6.82 -11.81
C GLU A 38 0.83 7.38 -12.04
N GLU A 39 -0.10 6.54 -12.47
CA GLU A 39 -1.48 6.96 -12.70
C GLU A 39 -2.14 7.47 -11.42
N ILE A 40 -1.95 6.75 -10.30
CA ILE A 40 -2.52 7.17 -9.02
C ILE A 40 -1.89 8.49 -8.55
N ARG A 41 -0.58 8.63 -8.71
CA ARG A 41 0.11 9.86 -8.33
C ARG A 41 -0.36 11.07 -9.13
N GLN A 42 -0.52 10.91 -10.44
CA GLN A 42 -0.94 12.00 -11.31
C GLN A 42 -2.38 12.38 -11.12
N ASN A 43 -3.26 11.39 -11.03
CA ASN A 43 -4.70 11.61 -10.95
C ASN A 43 -5.18 11.82 -9.51
N LYS A 44 -4.37 11.47 -8.52
CA LYS A 44 -4.73 11.46 -7.10
C LYS A 44 -5.99 10.65 -6.85
N GLU A 45 -6.09 9.56 -7.60
CA GLU A 45 -7.25 8.68 -7.60
C GLU A 45 -6.87 7.36 -8.25
N ASN A 46 -7.43 6.27 -7.76
CA ASN A 46 -7.32 4.97 -8.43
C ASN A 46 -8.57 4.80 -9.31
N ALA A 47 -8.55 5.42 -10.47
CA ALA A 47 -9.74 5.63 -11.30
C ALA A 47 -10.41 4.33 -11.75
N TYR A 48 -9.64 3.28 -11.99
CA TYR A 48 -10.19 2.00 -12.46
C TYR A 48 -10.78 1.17 -11.34
N LEU A 49 -10.15 1.16 -10.18
CA LEU A 49 -10.46 0.21 -9.12
C LEU A 49 -11.20 0.85 -7.95
N LEU A 50 -11.09 2.16 -7.78
CA LEU A 50 -11.77 2.90 -6.72
C LEU A 50 -12.11 4.31 -7.21
N PRO A 51 -13.01 4.44 -8.22
CA PRO A 51 -13.34 5.76 -8.77
C PRO A 51 -14.05 6.65 -7.76
N GLY A 52 -13.78 7.94 -7.84
CA GLY A 52 -14.46 8.92 -7.01
C GLY A 52 -13.92 9.09 -5.60
N VAL A 53 -12.90 8.32 -5.22
CA VAL A 53 -12.28 8.44 -3.89
C VAL A 53 -10.90 9.08 -4.05
N PRO A 54 -10.68 10.30 -3.53
CA PRO A 54 -9.37 10.94 -3.65
C PRO A 54 -8.32 10.20 -2.83
N VAL A 55 -7.11 10.09 -3.39
CA VAL A 55 -5.93 9.58 -2.69
C VAL A 55 -5.09 10.79 -2.29
N PRO A 56 -5.01 11.12 -0.98
CA PRO A 56 -4.24 12.30 -0.54
C PRO A 56 -2.76 12.20 -0.92
N GLU A 57 -2.13 13.35 -1.17
CA GLU A 57 -0.70 13.42 -1.51
C GLU A 57 0.20 12.86 -0.41
N GLU A 58 -0.24 12.94 0.83
CA GLU A 58 0.51 12.44 1.98
C GLU A 58 0.64 10.93 1.99
N ILE A 59 -0.20 10.21 1.24
CA ILE A 59 -0.03 8.78 1.04
C ILE A 59 1.08 8.58 0.02
N ASP A 60 2.13 7.85 0.43
CA ASP A 60 3.23 7.52 -0.47
C ASP A 60 2.84 6.34 -1.34
N VAL A 61 2.55 6.60 -2.61
CA VAL A 61 2.22 5.56 -3.58
C VAL A 61 3.51 5.17 -4.31
N THR A 62 3.90 3.90 -4.24
CA THR A 62 5.21 3.48 -4.72
C THR A 62 5.21 2.04 -5.22
N ASN A 63 6.18 1.69 -6.06
CA ASN A 63 6.47 0.29 -6.36
C ASN A 63 7.76 -0.19 -5.69
N SER A 64 8.33 0.59 -4.79
CA SER A 64 9.50 0.23 -3.99
C SER A 64 9.06 -0.42 -2.68
N LEU A 65 9.80 -1.44 -2.24
CA LEU A 65 9.56 -2.09 -0.95
C LEU A 65 10.45 -1.54 0.17
N ASP A 66 11.15 -0.43 -0.09
CA ASP A 66 12.09 0.13 0.89
C ASP A 66 11.43 0.54 2.21
N ALA A 67 10.17 0.98 2.15
CA ALA A 67 9.44 1.39 3.35
C ALA A 67 9.11 0.24 4.30
N LEU A 68 9.25 -1.01 3.87
CA LEU A 68 8.98 -2.17 4.73
C LEU A 68 9.82 -2.17 6.00
N GLY A 69 11.06 -1.68 5.91
CA GLY A 69 11.96 -1.65 7.07
C GLY A 69 11.48 -0.73 8.19
N GLU A 70 10.55 0.19 7.89
CA GLU A 70 10.02 1.15 8.84
C GLU A 70 8.56 0.91 9.20
N ALA A 71 7.89 -0.04 8.54
CA ALA A 71 6.47 -0.27 8.75
C ALA A 71 6.19 -0.97 10.07
N ASP A 72 5.22 -0.47 10.82
CA ASP A 72 4.72 -1.11 12.04
C ASP A 72 3.74 -2.22 11.70
N LEU A 73 2.90 -1.99 10.69
CA LEU A 73 1.91 -2.95 10.19
C LEU A 73 2.02 -3.05 8.68
N VAL A 74 1.96 -4.28 8.19
CA VAL A 74 1.98 -4.56 6.75
C VAL A 74 0.70 -5.32 6.40
N PHE A 75 -0.09 -4.75 5.53
CA PHE A 75 -1.34 -5.35 5.06
C PHE A 75 -1.12 -5.93 3.66
N ILE A 76 -1.38 -7.22 3.49
CA ILE A 76 -1.30 -7.85 2.18
C ILE A 76 -2.72 -7.80 1.58
N ALA A 77 -2.92 -6.89 0.65
CA ALA A 77 -4.20 -6.64 0.00
C ALA A 77 -4.19 -7.02 -1.48
N THR A 78 -3.31 -7.93 -1.85
CA THR A 78 -3.23 -8.46 -3.22
C THR A 78 -4.26 -9.57 -3.41
N PRO A 79 -4.65 -9.90 -4.67
CA PRO A 79 -5.48 -11.08 -4.92
C PRO A 79 -4.82 -12.33 -4.34
N SER A 80 -5.65 -13.29 -3.92
CA SER A 80 -5.14 -14.51 -3.29
C SER A 80 -4.12 -15.26 -4.16
N SER A 81 -4.26 -15.18 -5.49
CA SER A 81 -3.31 -15.78 -6.42
C SER A 81 -1.91 -15.16 -6.36
N ALA A 82 -1.79 -13.90 -5.90
CA ALA A 82 -0.52 -13.17 -5.83
C ALA A 82 0.08 -13.13 -4.42
N VAL A 83 -0.63 -13.56 -3.39
CA VAL A 83 -0.18 -13.46 -1.99
C VAL A 83 1.16 -14.16 -1.79
N ARG A 84 1.33 -15.34 -2.37
CA ARG A 84 2.57 -16.11 -2.21
C ARG A 84 3.78 -15.37 -2.79
N GLU A 85 3.63 -14.77 -3.97
CA GLU A 85 4.71 -14.00 -4.60
C GLU A 85 5.06 -12.77 -3.79
N VAL A 86 4.04 -12.06 -3.30
CA VAL A 86 4.25 -10.88 -2.47
C VAL A 86 4.93 -11.26 -1.17
N ALA A 87 4.49 -12.33 -0.53
CA ALA A 87 5.10 -12.80 0.72
C ALA A 87 6.58 -13.15 0.51
N ALA A 88 6.92 -13.75 -0.63
CA ALA A 88 8.32 -14.06 -0.94
C ALA A 88 9.15 -12.79 -1.12
N LYS A 89 8.59 -11.75 -1.75
CA LYS A 89 9.30 -10.50 -1.98
C LYS A 89 9.60 -9.73 -0.70
N ILE A 90 8.73 -9.83 0.30
CA ILE A 90 8.89 -9.06 1.54
C ILE A 90 9.71 -9.79 2.59
N ARG A 91 10.02 -11.06 2.36
CA ARG A 91 10.79 -11.86 3.31
C ARG A 91 12.14 -11.19 3.57
N GLY A 92 12.46 -10.98 4.84
CA GLY A 92 13.73 -10.40 5.26
C GLY A 92 13.83 -8.88 5.11
N LYS A 93 12.81 -8.21 4.58
CA LYS A 93 12.80 -6.75 4.41
C LYS A 93 12.06 -6.02 5.53
N MET A 94 11.25 -6.74 6.29
CA MET A 94 10.44 -6.16 7.36
C MET A 94 11.22 -6.08 8.66
N ARG A 95 10.84 -5.13 9.53
CA ARG A 95 11.31 -5.12 10.91
C ARG A 95 10.91 -6.41 11.61
N PRO A 96 11.75 -6.94 12.53
CA PRO A 96 11.40 -8.18 13.24
C PRO A 96 10.10 -8.10 14.05
N ASP A 97 9.74 -6.92 14.52
CA ASP A 97 8.54 -6.71 15.34
C ASP A 97 7.33 -6.20 14.54
N ALA A 98 7.43 -6.14 13.21
CA ALA A 98 6.30 -5.73 12.37
C ALA A 98 5.21 -6.80 12.38
N VAL A 99 3.96 -6.34 12.30
CA VAL A 99 2.78 -7.22 12.23
C VAL A 99 2.29 -7.30 10.81
N VAL A 100 2.02 -8.51 10.32
CA VAL A 100 1.46 -8.74 8.97
C VAL A 100 0.00 -9.15 9.10
N VAL A 101 -0.83 -8.50 8.32
CA VAL A 101 -2.27 -8.78 8.30
C VAL A 101 -2.72 -9.28 6.93
#